data_17a73dbefc9489d3e74d812081224f3a
#
_entry.id   17a73dbefc9489d3e74d812081224f3a
#
_cell.length_a   1.000
_cell.length_b   1.000
_cell.length_c   1.000
_cell.angle_alpha   90.00
_cell.angle_beta   90.00
_cell.angle_gamma   90.00
#
_symmetry.space_group_name_H-M   'P 1'
#
loop_
_entity.id
_entity.type
_entity.pdbx_description
1 polymer ?
#
loop_
_entity_poly.entity_id
_entity_poly.type
_entity_poly.pdbx_seq_one_letter_code
_entity_poly.pdbx_strand_id
1 'polypeptide(L)'
;EYSDKNLFEVEYFNQKDWSIFVEQNNEYENRKKEIMAQDPGAPESIVKKELERRTSDKVRSAHEMVSNCSVRAMQKIGAANDAKEFLDLEDLQNVLEQYVGANGEYTSVVKSLYIKMNDNRLQGLRIVDTPGVNDPIVSRENRTRTFLHSCHGVFLLSASSDFLGSGDVSFLNCRVGGSGIGTVVILASKFDSVLQDVGAEREMKKEGRCSLAETIESQTKKFKRRLRELSDTIDQKLRGRIKFDTTAGIGYAIAHKPENRWDNMERQVAERMAYYFP
;
A
#
# COMPACT_ATOMS: atom_id res chain seq x y z
N GLU A 1 9.01 -11.47 -10.17
CA GLU A 1 9.93 -12.63 -10.14
C GLU A 1 10.87 -12.64 -11.34
N TYR A 2 11.93 -13.49 -11.30
CA TYR A 2 12.87 -13.63 -12.42
C TYR A 2 12.23 -14.34 -13.62
N SER A 3 12.60 -13.89 -14.83
CA SER A 3 12.31 -14.56 -16.11
C SER A 3 13.34 -14.12 -17.14
N ASP A 4 13.57 -14.93 -18.19
CA ASP A 4 14.47 -14.58 -19.30
C ASP A 4 13.92 -13.43 -20.16
N LYS A 5 12.67 -13.06 -19.98
CA LYS A 5 12.00 -11.95 -20.67
C LYS A 5 11.25 -11.07 -19.67
N ASN A 6 11.15 -9.79 -20.00
CA ASN A 6 10.26 -8.88 -19.29
C ASN A 6 8.83 -9.12 -19.74
N LEU A 7 7.98 -9.57 -18.83
CA LEU A 7 6.59 -9.94 -19.09
C LEU A 7 5.70 -9.49 -17.93
N PHE A 8 4.54 -8.93 -18.20
CA PHE A 8 3.49 -8.83 -17.21
C PHE A 8 2.27 -9.65 -17.62
N GLU A 9 1.59 -10.21 -16.64
CA GLU A 9 0.41 -11.02 -16.81
C GLU A 9 -0.68 -10.50 -15.87
N VAL A 10 -1.88 -10.30 -16.41
CA VAL A 10 -3.04 -9.77 -15.70
C VAL A 10 -4.05 -10.86 -15.47
N GLU A 11 -4.40 -11.12 -14.22
CA GLU A 11 -5.52 -11.98 -13.83
C GLU A 11 -6.74 -11.13 -13.52
N TYR A 12 -7.86 -11.44 -14.15
CA TYR A 12 -9.14 -10.76 -13.94
C TYR A 12 -10.01 -11.51 -12.92
N PHE A 13 -10.95 -10.78 -12.30
CA PHE A 13 -11.98 -11.43 -11.49
C PHE A 13 -12.81 -12.39 -12.34
N ASN A 14 -13.13 -13.54 -11.79
CA ASN A 14 -14.10 -14.45 -12.41
C ASN A 14 -15.54 -14.02 -12.11
N GLN A 15 -16.52 -14.64 -12.76
CA GLN A 15 -17.94 -14.33 -12.60
C GLN A 15 -18.40 -14.49 -11.14
N LYS A 16 -17.88 -15.48 -10.43
CA LYS A 16 -18.24 -15.72 -9.03
C LYS A 16 -17.70 -14.62 -8.10
N ASP A 17 -16.45 -14.21 -8.29
CA ASP A 17 -15.88 -13.09 -7.53
C ASP A 17 -16.68 -11.81 -7.81
N TRP A 18 -17.03 -11.56 -9.09
CA TRP A 18 -17.76 -10.37 -9.50
C TRP A 18 -19.20 -10.33 -8.96
N SER A 19 -19.89 -11.47 -8.91
CA SER A 19 -21.24 -11.52 -8.34
C SER A 19 -21.31 -11.06 -6.89
N ILE A 20 -20.26 -11.29 -6.10
CA ILE A 20 -20.16 -10.81 -4.71
C ILE A 20 -20.11 -9.27 -4.68
N PHE A 21 -19.36 -8.64 -5.59
CA PHE A 21 -19.32 -7.18 -5.65
C PHE A 21 -20.66 -6.58 -6.08
N VAL A 22 -21.34 -7.20 -7.03
CA VAL A 22 -22.68 -6.78 -7.45
C VAL A 22 -23.69 -6.89 -6.29
N GLU A 23 -23.64 -7.97 -5.52
CA GLU A 23 -24.49 -8.14 -4.34
C GLU A 23 -24.24 -7.05 -3.28
N GLN A 24 -22.98 -6.77 -2.97
CA GLN A 24 -22.59 -5.71 -2.03
C GLN A 24 -22.96 -4.30 -2.57
N ASN A 25 -22.83 -4.08 -3.87
CA ASN A 25 -23.31 -2.84 -4.49
C ASN A 25 -24.83 -2.67 -4.37
N ASN A 26 -25.60 -3.75 -4.55
CA ASN A 26 -27.04 -3.71 -4.34
C ASN A 26 -27.41 -3.39 -2.88
N GLU A 27 -26.63 -3.89 -1.90
CA GLU A 27 -26.80 -3.50 -0.51
C GLU A 27 -26.56 -1.99 -0.32
N TYR A 28 -25.49 -1.44 -0.91
CA TYR A 28 -25.22 0.00 -0.88
C TYR A 28 -26.37 0.83 -1.46
N GLU A 29 -26.83 0.46 -2.65
CA GLU A 29 -27.93 1.17 -3.33
C GLU A 29 -29.26 1.08 -2.54
N ASN A 30 -29.55 -0.04 -1.91
CA ASN A 30 -30.73 -0.18 -1.06
C ASN A 30 -30.63 0.72 0.18
N ARG A 31 -29.47 0.76 0.85
CA ARG A 31 -29.24 1.68 1.97
C ARG A 31 -29.37 3.15 1.56
N LYS A 32 -28.85 3.50 0.39
CA LYS A 32 -29.01 4.85 -0.18
C LYS A 32 -30.48 5.22 -0.38
N LYS A 33 -31.27 4.31 -0.94
CA LYS A 33 -32.71 4.51 -1.11
C LYS A 33 -33.45 4.66 0.21
N GLU A 34 -33.12 3.85 1.23
CA GLU A 34 -33.68 3.94 2.57
C GLU A 34 -33.40 5.32 3.21
N ILE A 35 -32.17 5.81 3.11
CA ILE A 35 -31.79 7.14 3.65
C ILE A 35 -32.56 8.24 2.94
N MET A 36 -32.61 8.20 1.61
CA MET A 36 -33.33 9.20 0.80
C MET A 36 -34.85 9.16 1.04
N ALA A 37 -35.42 7.99 1.35
CA ALA A 37 -36.83 7.86 1.70
C ALA A 37 -37.14 8.43 3.08
N GLN A 38 -36.20 8.40 4.03
CA GLN A 38 -36.33 8.98 5.37
C GLN A 38 -36.26 10.50 5.35
N ASP A 39 -35.45 11.07 4.45
CA ASP A 39 -35.31 12.51 4.25
C ASP A 39 -35.15 12.82 2.75
N PRO A 40 -36.26 12.98 2.02
CA PRO A 40 -36.27 13.23 0.57
C PRO A 40 -35.58 14.54 0.14
N GLY A 41 -35.33 15.45 1.07
CA GLY A 41 -34.65 16.71 0.85
C GLY A 41 -33.22 16.78 1.33
N ALA A 42 -32.67 15.68 1.84
CA ALA A 42 -31.33 15.66 2.41
C ALA A 42 -30.26 16.04 1.36
N PRO A 43 -29.35 16.97 1.68
CA PRO A 43 -28.20 17.26 0.84
C PRO A 43 -27.35 16.00 0.62
N GLU A 44 -26.74 15.89 -0.56
CA GLU A 44 -25.89 14.74 -0.94
C GLU A 44 -24.77 14.46 0.09
N SER A 45 -24.21 15.51 0.67
CA SER A 45 -23.19 15.41 1.71
C SER A 45 -23.68 14.70 2.99
N ILE A 46 -24.94 14.90 3.36
CA ILE A 46 -25.58 14.23 4.51
C ILE A 46 -25.86 12.76 4.16
N VAL A 47 -26.39 12.50 2.97
CA VAL A 47 -26.63 11.13 2.49
C VAL A 47 -25.31 10.34 2.48
N LYS A 48 -24.22 10.93 1.98
CA LYS A 48 -22.89 10.32 1.97
C LYS A 48 -22.40 9.99 3.38
N LYS A 49 -22.50 10.91 4.31
CA LYS A 49 -22.09 10.71 5.72
C LYS A 49 -22.90 9.60 6.42
N GLU A 50 -24.21 9.54 6.16
CA GLU A 50 -25.05 8.47 6.68
C GLU A 50 -24.74 7.10 6.06
N LEU A 51 -24.42 7.07 4.76
CA LEU A 51 -23.94 5.85 4.09
C LEU A 51 -22.62 5.37 4.68
N GLU A 52 -21.65 6.25 4.90
CA GLU A 52 -20.39 5.93 5.56
C GLU A 52 -20.61 5.30 6.94
N ARG A 53 -21.61 5.78 7.68
CA ARG A 53 -21.96 5.27 9.00
C ARG A 53 -22.70 3.92 8.96
N ARG A 54 -23.56 3.71 7.95
CA ARG A 54 -24.49 2.54 7.86
C ARG A 54 -23.98 1.41 6.98
N THR A 55 -22.87 1.60 6.27
CA THR A 55 -22.27 0.58 5.39
C THR A 55 -20.85 0.25 5.82
N SER A 56 -20.44 -0.99 5.61
CA SER A 56 -19.06 -1.41 5.83
C SER A 56 -18.14 -0.90 4.70
N ASP A 57 -16.82 -0.87 4.97
CA ASP A 57 -15.82 -0.55 3.95
C ASP A 57 -15.92 -1.47 2.74
N LYS A 58 -16.24 -2.75 2.95
CA LYS A 58 -16.44 -3.75 1.89
C LYS A 58 -17.56 -3.35 0.93
N VAL A 59 -18.69 -2.91 1.49
CA VAL A 59 -19.86 -2.49 0.70
C VAL A 59 -19.55 -1.21 -0.08
N ARG A 60 -18.86 -0.25 0.52
CA ARG A 60 -18.46 0.99 -0.16
C ARG A 60 -17.47 0.75 -1.29
N SER A 61 -16.45 -0.05 -1.07
CA SER A 61 -15.47 -0.39 -2.10
C SER A 61 -16.08 -1.20 -3.24
N ALA A 62 -16.99 -2.13 -2.94
CA ALA A 62 -17.72 -2.84 -3.98
C ALA A 62 -18.57 -1.90 -4.83
N HIS A 63 -19.23 -0.91 -4.20
CA HIS A 63 -19.96 0.13 -4.92
C HIS A 63 -19.03 0.94 -5.85
N GLU A 64 -17.88 1.39 -5.37
CA GLU A 64 -16.89 2.11 -6.18
C GLU A 64 -16.40 1.26 -7.36
N MET A 65 -16.08 -0.03 -7.10
CA MET A 65 -15.63 -0.94 -8.16
C MET A 65 -16.69 -1.14 -9.26
N VAL A 66 -17.93 -1.40 -8.86
CA VAL A 66 -19.03 -1.65 -9.81
C VAL A 66 -19.41 -0.36 -10.56
N SER A 67 -19.46 0.76 -9.86
CA SER A 67 -19.83 2.06 -10.46
C SER A 67 -18.77 2.59 -11.42
N ASN A 68 -17.48 2.33 -11.16
CA ASN A 68 -16.37 2.75 -12.01
C ASN A 68 -16.04 1.74 -13.12
N CYS A 69 -16.74 0.61 -13.17
CA CYS A 69 -16.48 -0.42 -14.16
C CYS A 69 -17.07 -0.04 -15.52
N SER A 70 -16.20 0.21 -16.50
CA SER A 70 -16.63 0.48 -17.88
C SER A 70 -17.22 -0.76 -18.54
N VAL A 71 -18.07 -0.56 -19.56
CA VAL A 71 -18.62 -1.67 -20.37
C VAL A 71 -17.49 -2.52 -20.97
N ARG A 72 -16.38 -1.90 -21.36
CA ARG A 72 -15.21 -2.58 -21.91
C ARG A 72 -14.47 -3.39 -20.84
N ALA A 73 -14.33 -2.86 -19.64
CA ALA A 73 -13.75 -3.59 -18.52
C ALA A 73 -14.60 -4.81 -18.11
N MET A 74 -15.93 -4.68 -18.12
CA MET A 74 -16.84 -5.80 -17.83
C MET A 74 -16.61 -7.02 -18.74
N GLN A 75 -16.21 -6.81 -19.99
CA GLN A 75 -15.91 -7.90 -20.92
C GLN A 75 -14.70 -8.75 -20.52
N LYS A 76 -13.85 -8.21 -19.63
CA LYS A 76 -12.68 -8.93 -19.08
C LYS A 76 -13.02 -9.84 -17.90
N ILE A 77 -14.22 -9.73 -17.32
CA ILE A 77 -14.64 -10.56 -16.20
C ILE A 77 -14.79 -12.00 -16.66
N GLY A 78 -14.01 -12.90 -16.07
CA GLY A 78 -13.97 -14.31 -16.46
C GLY A 78 -13.19 -14.61 -17.74
N ALA A 79 -12.55 -13.60 -18.34
CA ALA A 79 -11.66 -13.79 -19.47
C ALA A 79 -10.37 -14.50 -19.06
N ALA A 80 -9.67 -15.08 -20.04
CA ALA A 80 -8.32 -15.57 -19.84
C ALA A 80 -7.35 -14.43 -19.46
N ASN A 81 -6.27 -14.78 -18.75
CA ASN A 81 -5.24 -13.83 -18.40
C ASN A 81 -4.64 -13.17 -19.66
N ASP A 82 -4.47 -11.85 -19.60
CA ASP A 82 -3.71 -11.13 -20.61
C ASP A 82 -2.23 -11.17 -20.22
N ALA A 83 -1.37 -11.48 -21.20
CA ALA A 83 0.09 -11.44 -21.03
C ALA A 83 0.71 -10.56 -22.10
N LYS A 84 1.61 -9.66 -21.70
CA LYS A 84 2.31 -8.74 -22.62
C LYS A 84 3.77 -8.59 -22.23
N GLU A 85 4.64 -8.50 -23.22
CA GLU A 85 6.05 -8.13 -23.03
C GLU A 85 6.16 -6.61 -22.88
N PHE A 86 7.14 -6.16 -22.10
CA PHE A 86 7.50 -4.75 -21.96
C PHE A 86 9.01 -4.58 -22.15
N LEU A 87 9.41 -3.39 -22.61
CA LEU A 87 10.82 -3.12 -22.95
C LEU A 87 11.65 -2.77 -21.71
N ASP A 88 11.14 -1.83 -20.92
CA ASP A 88 11.81 -1.30 -19.74
C ASP A 88 10.81 -0.88 -18.65
N LEU A 89 11.28 -0.31 -17.57
CA LEU A 89 10.42 0.11 -16.44
C LEU A 89 9.50 1.27 -16.78
N GLU A 90 9.86 2.14 -17.72
CA GLU A 90 9.02 3.26 -18.15
C GLU A 90 7.85 2.76 -18.98
N ASP A 91 8.10 1.85 -19.91
CA ASP A 91 7.05 1.16 -20.68
C ASP A 91 6.11 0.39 -19.75
N LEU A 92 6.67 -0.35 -18.79
CA LEU A 92 5.88 -1.04 -17.77
C LEU A 92 4.99 -0.07 -16.98
N GLN A 93 5.51 1.06 -16.53
CA GLN A 93 4.75 2.05 -15.74
C GLN A 93 3.55 2.58 -16.54
N ASN A 94 3.76 2.96 -17.80
CA ASN A 94 2.72 3.46 -18.69
C ASN A 94 1.59 2.42 -18.89
N VAL A 95 1.99 1.16 -19.03
CA VAL A 95 1.00 0.08 -19.19
C VAL A 95 0.26 -0.19 -17.88
N LEU A 96 0.97 -0.21 -16.75
CA LEU A 96 0.37 -0.48 -15.44
C LEU A 96 -0.71 0.54 -15.04
N GLU A 97 -0.59 1.79 -15.45
CA GLU A 97 -1.60 2.81 -15.17
C GLU A 97 -3.01 2.40 -15.62
N GLN A 98 -3.12 1.64 -16.71
CA GLN A 98 -4.41 1.15 -17.21
C GLN A 98 -5.04 0.05 -16.34
N TYR A 99 -4.21 -0.71 -15.60
CA TYR A 99 -4.63 -1.89 -14.85
C TYR A 99 -4.70 -1.68 -13.34
N VAL A 100 -3.87 -0.78 -12.79
CA VAL A 100 -3.76 -0.55 -11.34
C VAL A 100 -3.75 0.94 -10.95
N GLY A 101 -3.74 1.85 -11.91
CA GLY A 101 -3.86 3.28 -11.65
C GLY A 101 -5.23 3.65 -11.08
N ALA A 102 -5.33 4.72 -10.29
CA ALA A 102 -6.58 5.18 -9.69
C ALA A 102 -7.71 5.40 -10.72
N ASN A 103 -7.35 5.82 -11.94
CA ASN A 103 -8.27 6.07 -13.06
C ASN A 103 -8.06 5.07 -14.21
N GLY A 104 -7.41 3.94 -13.96
CA GLY A 104 -7.14 2.94 -14.99
C GLY A 104 -8.41 2.26 -15.47
N GLU A 105 -8.54 2.06 -16.78
CA GLU A 105 -9.75 1.51 -17.42
C GLU A 105 -10.13 0.13 -16.84
N TYR A 106 -9.13 -0.69 -16.49
CA TYR A 106 -9.34 -2.07 -16.04
C TYR A 106 -9.15 -2.26 -14.53
N THR A 107 -8.83 -1.20 -13.77
CA THR A 107 -8.49 -1.30 -12.34
C THR A 107 -9.58 -1.99 -11.52
N SER A 108 -10.86 -1.75 -11.84
CA SER A 108 -11.99 -2.35 -11.14
C SER A 108 -12.15 -3.85 -11.36
N VAL A 109 -11.60 -4.41 -12.45
CA VAL A 109 -11.76 -5.83 -12.82
C VAL A 109 -10.49 -6.66 -12.67
N VAL A 110 -9.36 -6.01 -12.36
CA VAL A 110 -8.08 -6.70 -12.13
C VAL A 110 -8.05 -7.33 -10.74
N LYS A 111 -7.80 -8.64 -10.69
CA LYS A 111 -7.66 -9.41 -9.46
C LYS A 111 -6.22 -9.45 -8.97
N SER A 112 -5.29 -9.66 -9.87
CA SER A 112 -3.86 -9.65 -9.59
C SER A 112 -3.04 -9.39 -10.83
N LEU A 113 -1.80 -8.98 -10.60
CA LEU A 113 -0.84 -8.68 -11.64
C LEU A 113 0.49 -9.36 -11.32
N TYR A 114 1.06 -10.04 -12.29
CA TYR A 114 2.34 -10.71 -12.19
C TYR A 114 3.35 -10.02 -13.09
N ILE A 115 4.45 -9.56 -12.51
CA ILE A 115 5.56 -8.92 -13.24
C ILE A 115 6.74 -9.88 -13.18
N LYS A 116 7.21 -10.29 -14.35
CA LYS A 116 8.39 -11.11 -14.54
C LYS A 116 9.46 -10.24 -15.22
N MET A 117 10.67 -10.26 -14.70
CA MET A 117 11.73 -9.37 -15.17
C MET A 117 13.01 -10.15 -15.42
N ASN A 118 13.72 -9.78 -16.48
CA ASN A 118 15.06 -10.26 -16.75
C ASN A 118 16.07 -9.44 -15.91
N ASP A 119 16.06 -9.70 -14.59
CA ASP A 119 16.96 -9.10 -13.63
C ASP A 119 17.51 -10.20 -12.70
N ASN A 120 18.81 -10.46 -12.81
CA ASN A 120 19.48 -11.51 -12.05
C ASN A 120 19.32 -11.36 -10.52
N ARG A 121 19.07 -10.15 -10.01
CA ARG A 121 18.81 -9.90 -8.59
C ARG A 121 17.54 -10.58 -8.09
N LEU A 122 16.63 -10.92 -8.99
CA LEU A 122 15.35 -11.57 -8.70
C LEU A 122 15.44 -13.11 -8.79
N GLN A 123 16.60 -13.68 -9.14
CA GLN A 123 16.74 -15.14 -9.22
C GLN A 123 16.47 -15.79 -7.85
N GLY A 124 15.53 -16.75 -7.84
CA GLY A 124 15.09 -17.42 -6.62
C GLY A 124 14.22 -16.55 -5.69
N LEU A 125 13.86 -15.33 -6.09
CA LEU A 125 13.00 -14.43 -5.33
C LEU A 125 11.65 -14.25 -6.00
N ARG A 126 10.59 -14.27 -5.19
CA ARG A 126 9.27 -13.77 -5.55
C ARG A 126 8.89 -12.68 -4.54
N ILE A 127 8.80 -11.45 -5.01
CA ILE A 127 8.33 -10.31 -4.22
C ILE A 127 6.83 -10.19 -4.48
N VAL A 128 6.04 -10.15 -3.41
CA VAL A 128 4.58 -9.99 -3.48
C VAL A 128 4.23 -8.71 -2.75
N ASP A 129 3.70 -7.73 -3.50
CA ASP A 129 3.02 -6.59 -2.92
C ASP A 129 1.59 -7.00 -2.58
N THR A 130 1.18 -6.73 -1.36
CA THR A 130 -0.14 -7.12 -0.87
C THR A 130 -1.00 -5.88 -0.67
N PRO A 131 -2.30 -5.97 -0.94
CA PRO A 131 -3.24 -4.94 -0.53
C PRO A 131 -3.07 -4.61 0.95
N GLY A 132 -3.28 -3.34 1.29
CA GLY A 132 -3.15 -2.86 2.68
C GLY A 132 -3.97 -3.69 3.67
N VAL A 133 -3.61 -3.61 4.94
CA VAL A 133 -4.21 -4.39 6.05
C VAL A 133 -5.74 -4.25 6.11
N ASN A 134 -6.25 -3.15 5.62
CA ASN A 134 -7.68 -2.82 5.58
C ASN A 134 -8.26 -2.85 4.16
N ASP A 135 -7.69 -3.63 3.23
CA ASP A 135 -8.30 -3.76 1.91
C ASP A 135 -9.68 -4.38 2.07
N PRO A 136 -10.74 -3.66 1.68
CA PRO A 136 -12.11 -4.12 1.86
C PRO A 136 -12.50 -5.27 0.94
N ILE A 137 -11.65 -5.63 -0.02
CA ILE A 137 -11.94 -6.68 -1.00
C ILE A 137 -11.57 -8.05 -0.42
N VAL A 138 -12.58 -8.82 -0.01
CA VAL A 138 -12.43 -10.14 0.63
C VAL A 138 -11.57 -11.13 -0.18
N SER A 139 -11.72 -11.12 -1.50
CA SER A 139 -10.93 -12.02 -2.36
C SER A 139 -9.43 -11.67 -2.34
N ARG A 140 -9.07 -10.40 -2.23
CA ARG A 140 -7.68 -9.94 -2.08
C ARG A 140 -7.17 -10.26 -0.68
N GLU A 141 -7.98 -10.05 0.36
CA GLU A 141 -7.64 -10.40 1.74
C GLU A 141 -7.34 -11.90 1.90
N ASN A 142 -8.19 -12.76 1.38
CA ASN A 142 -7.98 -14.21 1.43
C ASN A 142 -6.71 -14.64 0.70
N ARG A 143 -6.41 -13.98 -0.42
CA ARG A 143 -5.19 -14.25 -1.19
C ARG A 143 -3.95 -13.81 -0.42
N THR A 144 -3.96 -12.64 0.19
CA THR A 144 -2.90 -12.17 1.08
C THR A 144 -2.63 -13.18 2.19
N ARG A 145 -3.67 -13.70 2.83
CA ARG A 145 -3.54 -14.74 3.86
C ARG A 145 -2.87 -16.00 3.33
N THR A 146 -3.27 -16.48 2.15
CA THR A 146 -2.68 -17.66 1.51
C THR A 146 -1.20 -17.43 1.20
N PHE A 147 -0.84 -16.24 0.68
CA PHE A 147 0.56 -15.90 0.42
C PHE A 147 1.39 -15.83 1.70
N LEU A 148 0.87 -15.23 2.77
CA LEU A 148 1.59 -15.17 4.05
C LEU A 148 2.00 -16.56 4.56
N HIS A 149 1.16 -17.58 4.39
CA HIS A 149 1.53 -18.96 4.78
C HIS A 149 2.65 -19.57 3.93
N SER A 150 2.87 -19.08 2.73
CA SER A 150 3.92 -19.53 1.82
C SER A 150 5.17 -18.64 1.80
N CYS A 151 5.14 -17.49 2.48
CA CYS A 151 6.26 -16.55 2.51
C CYS A 151 7.35 -17.00 3.48
N HIS A 152 8.62 -16.85 3.08
CA HIS A 152 9.77 -17.05 3.94
C HIS A 152 10.06 -15.82 4.81
N GLY A 153 9.70 -14.63 4.32
CA GLY A 153 9.87 -13.37 5.03
C GLY A 153 8.80 -12.36 4.67
N VAL A 154 8.55 -11.43 5.57
CA VAL A 154 7.60 -10.32 5.39
C VAL A 154 8.29 -9.01 5.68
N PHE A 155 8.08 -8.03 4.79
CA PHE A 155 8.39 -6.64 5.03
C PHE A 155 7.12 -5.92 5.45
N LEU A 156 7.06 -5.46 6.70
CA LEU A 156 5.99 -4.58 7.17
C LEU A 156 6.44 -3.12 7.00
N LEU A 157 5.80 -2.40 6.09
CA LEU A 157 6.02 -0.98 5.87
C LEU A 157 5.14 -0.19 6.84
N SER A 158 5.71 0.25 7.95
CA SER A 158 5.04 1.10 8.92
C SER A 158 5.38 2.57 8.66
N ALA A 159 4.39 3.45 8.56
CA ALA A 159 4.64 4.86 8.32
C ALA A 159 5.41 5.49 9.48
N SER A 160 6.51 6.20 9.19
CA SER A 160 7.35 6.81 10.23
C SER A 160 6.62 7.84 11.09
N SER A 161 5.56 8.47 10.56
CA SER A 161 4.71 9.41 11.30
C SER A 161 3.80 8.74 12.34
N ASP A 162 3.47 7.44 12.15
CA ASP A 162 2.66 6.61 13.07
C ASP A 162 3.29 5.22 13.21
N PHE A 163 4.58 5.20 13.56
CA PHE A 163 5.36 3.98 13.57
C PHE A 163 4.82 2.96 14.58
N LEU A 164 4.50 1.77 14.07
CA LEU A 164 3.84 0.69 14.80
C LEU A 164 2.56 1.16 15.48
N GLY A 165 1.69 1.77 14.69
CA GLY A 165 0.32 2.08 15.09
C GLY A 165 -0.49 0.82 15.42
N SER A 166 -1.71 0.99 15.92
CA SER A 166 -2.57 -0.12 16.34
C SER A 166 -2.88 -1.12 15.21
N GLY A 167 -3.02 -0.64 13.98
CA GLY A 167 -3.22 -1.47 12.79
C GLY A 167 -2.04 -2.38 12.50
N ASP A 168 -0.81 -1.85 12.58
CA ASP A 168 0.41 -2.62 12.36
C ASP A 168 0.59 -3.71 13.39
N VAL A 169 0.35 -3.39 14.68
CA VAL A 169 0.43 -4.36 15.78
C VAL A 169 -0.63 -5.45 15.63
N SER A 170 -1.85 -5.07 15.27
CA SER A 170 -2.92 -6.03 14.99
C SER A 170 -2.56 -6.96 13.83
N PHE A 171 -2.00 -6.43 12.75
CA PHE A 171 -1.54 -7.23 11.61
C PHE A 171 -0.45 -8.23 12.01
N LEU A 172 0.56 -7.78 12.76
CA LEU A 172 1.62 -8.67 13.25
C LEU A 172 1.04 -9.82 14.08
N ASN A 173 0.13 -9.54 14.99
CA ASN A 173 -0.43 -10.54 15.89
C ASN A 173 -1.42 -11.49 15.19
N CYS A 174 -2.34 -10.92 14.41
CA CYS A 174 -3.45 -11.71 13.84
C CYS A 174 -3.10 -12.41 12.53
N ARG A 175 -2.14 -11.86 11.76
CA ARG A 175 -1.86 -12.36 10.41
C ARG A 175 -0.49 -13.00 10.28
N VAL A 176 0.52 -12.44 10.92
CA VAL A 176 1.91 -12.89 10.80
C VAL A 176 2.26 -13.92 11.87
N GLY A 177 1.81 -13.73 13.10
CA GLY A 177 2.16 -14.58 14.25
C GLY A 177 1.82 -16.06 14.09
N GLY A 178 0.76 -16.39 13.36
CA GLY A 178 0.31 -17.77 13.11
C GLY A 178 0.79 -18.39 11.80
N SER A 179 1.50 -17.66 10.94
CA SER A 179 1.76 -18.06 9.55
C SER A 179 3.00 -18.94 9.33
N GLY A 180 3.86 -19.13 10.33
CA GLY A 180 5.11 -19.90 10.18
C GLY A 180 6.25 -19.11 9.50
N ILE A 181 6.11 -17.82 9.26
CA ILE A 181 7.10 -16.94 8.63
C ILE A 181 8.42 -16.95 9.40
N GLY A 182 9.54 -17.13 8.68
CA GLY A 182 10.87 -17.21 9.26
C GLY A 182 11.45 -15.86 9.73
N THR A 183 11.17 -14.78 8.98
CA THR A 183 11.71 -13.44 9.28
C THR A 183 10.66 -12.36 9.01
N VAL A 184 10.57 -11.40 9.90
CA VAL A 184 9.77 -10.19 9.74
C VAL A 184 10.70 -8.99 9.79
N VAL A 185 10.69 -8.17 8.75
CA VAL A 185 11.45 -6.92 8.72
C VAL A 185 10.47 -5.77 8.83
N ILE A 186 10.51 -5.03 9.91
CA ILE A 186 9.71 -3.82 10.09
C ILE A 186 10.52 -2.65 9.54
N LEU A 187 9.97 -2.00 8.53
CA LEU A 187 10.58 -0.83 7.91
C LEU A 187 9.79 0.43 8.28
N ALA A 188 10.44 1.35 9.00
CA ALA A 188 9.87 2.69 9.17
C ALA A 188 9.95 3.42 7.83
N SER A 189 8.84 3.45 7.10
CA SER A 189 8.72 4.00 5.75
C SER A 189 8.47 5.51 5.76
N LYS A 190 8.72 6.18 4.63
CA LYS A 190 8.62 7.65 4.50
C LYS A 190 9.47 8.38 5.55
N PHE A 191 10.66 7.87 5.82
CA PHE A 191 11.55 8.41 6.84
C PHE A 191 12.04 9.82 6.49
N ASP A 192 12.20 10.11 5.21
CA ASP A 192 12.45 11.45 4.66
C ASP A 192 11.42 12.50 5.11
N SER A 193 10.15 12.16 5.19
CA SER A 193 9.11 13.07 5.70
C SER A 193 9.34 13.44 7.16
N VAL A 194 9.65 12.44 8.01
CA VAL A 194 9.93 12.70 9.44
C VAL A 194 11.18 13.57 9.64
N LEU A 195 12.19 13.39 8.80
CA LEU A 195 13.38 14.25 8.85
C LEU A 195 13.04 15.71 8.52
N GLN A 196 12.20 15.93 7.51
CA GLN A 196 11.71 17.28 7.17
C GLN A 196 10.87 17.89 8.30
N ASP A 197 9.99 17.11 8.92
CA ASP A 197 9.15 17.56 10.04
C ASP A 197 10.00 17.98 11.23
N VAL A 198 11.05 17.21 11.56
CA VAL A 198 11.99 17.58 12.63
C VAL A 198 12.75 18.86 12.30
N GLY A 199 13.18 19.03 11.04
CA GLY A 199 13.85 20.25 10.59
C GLY A 199 12.94 21.48 10.74
N ALA A 200 11.68 21.37 10.29
CA ALA A 200 10.69 22.44 10.40
C ALA A 200 10.33 22.78 11.85
N GLU A 201 10.19 21.77 12.72
CA GLU A 201 9.91 21.96 14.15
C GLU A 201 11.05 22.73 14.84
N ARG A 202 12.31 22.37 14.57
CA ARG A 202 13.48 23.06 15.13
C ARG A 202 13.57 24.52 14.67
N GLU A 203 13.27 24.79 13.41
CA GLU A 203 13.23 26.16 12.88
C GLU A 203 12.17 26.99 13.59
N MET A 204 10.96 26.47 13.77
CA MET A 204 9.88 27.16 14.49
C MET A 204 10.26 27.44 15.95
N LYS A 205 10.99 26.55 16.61
CA LYS A 205 11.47 26.70 17.98
C LYS A 205 12.73 27.54 18.08
N LYS A 206 13.29 28.03 16.96
CA LYS A 206 14.57 28.72 16.86
C LYS A 206 15.73 27.94 17.51
N GLU A 207 15.64 26.60 17.50
CA GLU A 207 16.72 25.72 17.88
C GLU A 207 17.75 25.69 16.77
N GLY A 208 19.02 25.67 17.09
CA GLY A 208 20.08 25.62 16.09
C GLY A 208 19.93 24.41 15.12
N ARG A 209 20.50 24.54 13.93
CA ARG A 209 20.54 23.42 12.95
C ARG A 209 21.33 22.25 13.53
N CYS A 210 20.88 21.02 13.27
CA CYS A 210 21.60 19.81 13.61
C CYS A 210 22.03 19.07 12.35
N SER A 211 23.00 18.19 12.47
CA SER A 211 23.41 17.39 11.33
C SER A 211 22.33 16.38 10.97
N LEU A 212 22.24 16.05 9.67
CA LEU A 212 21.35 15.00 9.18
C LEU A 212 21.63 13.66 9.88
N ALA A 213 22.91 13.32 10.07
CA ALA A 213 23.32 12.07 10.71
C ALA A 213 22.82 11.96 12.17
N GLU A 214 22.95 13.02 12.95
CA GLU A 214 22.44 13.06 14.33
C GLU A 214 20.92 12.94 14.39
N THR A 215 20.22 13.58 13.42
CA THR A 215 18.77 13.51 13.33
C THR A 215 18.31 12.08 12.98
N ILE A 216 18.96 11.45 12.00
CA ILE A 216 18.70 10.04 11.63
C ILE A 216 18.90 9.14 12.85
N GLU A 217 20.03 9.27 13.54
CA GLU A 217 20.33 8.46 14.73
C GLU A 217 19.29 8.64 15.83
N SER A 218 18.92 9.89 16.13
CA SER A 218 17.92 10.22 17.14
C SER A 218 16.56 9.62 16.82
N GLN A 219 16.06 9.80 15.59
CA GLN A 219 14.77 9.25 15.18
C GLN A 219 14.79 7.70 15.15
N THR A 220 15.87 7.11 14.65
CA THR A 220 16.05 5.65 14.68
C THR A 220 16.03 5.10 16.11
N LYS A 221 16.64 5.80 17.07
CA LYS A 221 16.56 5.44 18.50
C LYS A 221 15.12 5.48 19.04
N LYS A 222 14.32 6.47 18.63
CA LYS A 222 12.90 6.56 19.02
C LYS A 222 12.11 5.35 18.50
N PHE A 223 12.30 4.95 17.23
CA PHE A 223 11.62 3.78 16.68
C PHE A 223 12.04 2.47 17.35
N LYS A 224 13.34 2.30 17.60
CA LYS A 224 13.85 1.13 18.36
C LYS A 224 13.29 1.08 19.79
N ARG A 225 13.09 2.24 20.43
CA ARG A 225 12.43 2.32 21.74
C ARG A 225 10.97 1.90 21.63
N ARG A 226 10.22 2.42 20.65
CA ARG A 226 8.83 2.06 20.41
C ARG A 226 8.66 0.56 20.17
N LEU A 227 9.51 -0.04 19.36
CA LEU A 227 9.50 -1.49 19.11
C LEU A 227 9.74 -2.30 20.42
N ARG A 228 10.64 -1.83 21.29
CA ARG A 228 10.87 -2.47 22.61
C ARG A 228 9.67 -2.32 23.54
N GLU A 229 9.03 -1.15 23.60
CA GLU A 229 7.83 -0.91 24.40
C GLU A 229 6.67 -1.83 23.98
N LEU A 230 6.58 -2.15 22.70
CA LEU A 230 5.57 -3.04 22.15
C LEU A 230 5.95 -4.52 22.19
N SER A 231 7.16 -4.86 22.65
CA SER A 231 7.66 -6.24 22.63
C SER A 231 6.75 -7.24 23.37
N ASP A 232 6.08 -6.79 24.44
CA ASP A 232 5.17 -7.61 25.22
C ASP A 232 3.77 -7.73 24.61
N THR A 233 3.42 -6.80 23.70
CA THR A 233 2.14 -6.78 22.96
C THR A 233 2.24 -7.60 21.67
N ILE A 234 3.44 -7.75 21.10
CA ILE A 234 3.66 -8.53 19.88
C ILE A 234 3.74 -10.02 20.24
N ASP A 235 3.12 -10.86 19.40
CA ASP A 235 3.08 -12.32 19.56
C ASP A 235 4.49 -12.89 19.86
N GLN A 236 4.59 -13.66 20.93
CA GLN A 236 5.85 -14.27 21.37
C GLN A 236 6.52 -15.13 20.28
N LYS A 237 5.72 -15.73 19.38
CA LYS A 237 6.23 -16.52 18.25
C LYS A 237 7.05 -15.69 17.25
N LEU A 238 6.86 -14.37 17.24
CA LEU A 238 7.64 -13.46 16.40
C LEU A 238 8.90 -12.94 17.09
N ARG A 239 9.01 -13.10 18.39
CA ARG A 239 10.21 -12.66 19.14
C ARG A 239 11.46 -13.36 18.59
N GLY A 240 12.50 -12.59 18.34
CA GLY A 240 13.76 -13.07 17.73
C GLY A 240 13.72 -13.21 16.20
N ARG A 241 12.54 -13.10 15.57
CA ARG A 241 12.38 -13.09 14.11
C ARG A 241 12.22 -11.70 13.52
N ILE A 242 11.97 -10.69 14.37
CA ILE A 242 11.80 -9.31 13.96
C ILE A 242 13.15 -8.65 13.78
N LYS A 243 13.34 -8.08 12.60
CA LYS A 243 14.40 -7.12 12.26
C LYS A 243 13.78 -5.75 12.05
N PHE A 244 14.55 -4.71 12.24
CA PHE A 244 14.09 -3.32 12.07
C PHE A 244 15.08 -2.54 11.24
N ASP A 245 14.55 -1.73 10.32
CA ASP A 245 15.30 -0.72 9.58
C ASP A 245 14.41 0.46 9.21
N THR A 246 15.01 1.50 8.63
CA THR A 246 14.32 2.68 8.10
C THR A 246 14.41 2.71 6.58
N THR A 247 13.41 3.28 5.91
CA THR A 247 13.44 3.45 4.46
C THR A 247 12.86 4.79 4.03
N ALA A 248 13.54 5.44 3.09
CA ALA A 248 13.19 6.73 2.51
C ALA A 248 13.18 6.59 0.98
N GLY A 249 12.00 6.37 0.41
CA GLY A 249 11.87 6.11 -1.03
C GLY A 249 12.31 7.32 -1.88
N ILE A 250 11.89 8.52 -1.49
CA ILE A 250 12.26 9.76 -2.20
C ILE A 250 13.74 10.06 -1.97
N GLY A 251 14.23 9.92 -0.73
CA GLY A 251 15.65 10.09 -0.42
C GLY A 251 16.54 9.13 -1.22
N TYR A 252 16.11 7.88 -1.40
CA TYR A 252 16.80 6.92 -2.27
C TYR A 252 16.83 7.38 -3.74
N ALA A 253 15.67 7.84 -4.25
CA ALA A 253 15.57 8.32 -5.62
C ALA A 253 16.50 9.54 -5.87
N ILE A 254 16.51 10.51 -4.97
CA ILE A 254 17.40 11.68 -5.01
C ILE A 254 18.88 11.26 -5.05
N ALA A 255 19.26 10.27 -4.25
CA ALA A 255 20.63 9.80 -4.17
C ALA A 255 21.11 9.01 -5.41
N HIS A 256 20.19 8.41 -6.19
CA HIS A 256 20.52 7.47 -7.26
C HIS A 256 20.08 7.91 -8.66
N LYS A 257 19.21 8.92 -8.77
CA LYS A 257 18.81 9.52 -10.06
C LYS A 257 19.63 10.77 -10.34
N PRO A 258 20.03 11.02 -11.58
CA PRO A 258 20.58 12.32 -11.97
C PRO A 258 19.53 13.42 -11.77
N GLU A 259 19.96 14.58 -11.31
CA GLU A 259 19.08 15.71 -10.93
C GLU A 259 18.12 16.16 -12.05
N ASN A 260 18.56 16.06 -13.31
CA ASN A 260 17.75 16.38 -14.49
C ASN A 260 16.57 15.40 -14.70
N ARG A 261 16.56 14.26 -14.01
CA ARG A 261 15.47 13.26 -14.01
C ARG A 261 14.61 13.27 -12.76
N TRP A 262 14.86 14.19 -11.83
CA TRP A 262 14.02 14.33 -10.65
C TRP A 262 12.65 14.88 -11.03
N ASP A 263 11.60 14.30 -10.45
CA ASP A 263 10.26 14.86 -10.52
C ASP A 263 10.09 16.05 -9.56
N ASN A 264 8.90 16.67 -9.58
CA ASN A 264 8.64 17.85 -8.76
C ASN A 264 8.72 17.55 -7.24
N MET A 265 8.33 16.35 -6.83
CA MET A 265 8.37 15.97 -5.41
C MET A 265 9.80 15.71 -4.95
N GLU A 266 10.60 15.02 -5.77
CA GLU A 266 12.03 14.79 -5.52
C GLU A 266 12.79 16.10 -5.37
N ARG A 267 12.54 17.09 -6.24
CA ARG A 267 13.13 18.44 -6.16
C ARG A 267 12.75 19.16 -4.87
N GLN A 268 11.47 19.17 -4.51
CA GLN A 268 11.00 19.81 -3.28
C GLN A 268 11.60 19.17 -2.03
N VAL A 269 11.71 17.85 -1.98
CA VAL A 269 12.32 17.15 -0.86
C VAL A 269 13.83 17.45 -0.79
N ALA A 270 14.54 17.45 -1.92
CA ALA A 270 15.97 17.77 -1.97
C ALA A 270 16.25 19.20 -1.48
N GLU A 271 15.46 20.19 -1.93
CA GLU A 271 15.57 21.58 -1.50
C GLU A 271 15.30 21.73 0.03
N ARG A 272 14.27 21.11 0.54
CA ARG A 272 13.96 21.12 1.99
C ARG A 272 15.04 20.43 2.82
N MET A 273 15.54 19.29 2.37
CA MET A 273 16.61 18.58 3.06
C MET A 273 17.89 19.42 3.10
N ALA A 274 18.29 20.06 1.98
CA ALA A 274 19.42 20.96 1.94
C ALA A 274 19.23 22.22 2.81
N TYR A 275 17.98 22.71 2.95
CA TYR A 275 17.67 23.85 3.80
C TYR A 275 17.77 23.51 5.30
N TYR A 276 17.20 22.38 5.72
CA TYR A 276 17.19 21.99 7.13
C TYR A 276 18.49 21.35 7.60
N PHE A 277 19.21 20.68 6.71
CA PHE A 277 20.43 19.91 6.99
C PHE A 277 21.55 20.28 6.01
N PRO A 278 22.08 21.50 6.11
CA PRO A 278 23.12 22.00 5.20
C PRO A 278 24.46 21.28 5.38
#